data_a127c91ed5862da3caed3d76b96a7647
#
_entry.id   a127c91ed5862da3caed3d76b96a7647
#
_cell.length_a   1.000
_cell.length_b   1.000
_cell.length_c   1.000
_cell.angle_alpha   90.00
_cell.angle_beta   90.00
_cell.angle_gamma   90.00
#
_symmetry.space_group_name_H-M   'P 1'
#
loop_
_entity.id
_entity.type
_entity.pdbx_description
1 polymer ?
#
loop_
_entity_poly.entity_id
_entity_poly.type
_entity_poly.pdbx_seq_one_letter_code
_entity_poly.pdbx_strand_id
1 'polypeptide(L)'
;KILSSKVLIVGVGGLGSPVAEFLSRAGVGTIGIVDDDKVSLSNLHRQSLYNESDIGQSKVKIAKEKIKRINHNTKVKVYKTRLNSTNFKKIINDYDYIVDSSDNFKTKFLINDFCLKFKKFLVTGAISKFDGHIFTFNFENKKLPCLRCFYQESEISDDLLNCETEG
;
A
#
# COMPACT_ATOMS: atom_id res chain seq x y z
N LYS A 1 -18.81 7.58 -9.28
CA LYS A 1 -18.21 6.58 -8.33
C LYS A 1 -16.74 6.89 -8.02
N ILE A 2 -15.84 7.10 -9.00
CA ILE A 2 -14.38 7.29 -8.75
C ILE A 2 -14.12 8.51 -7.84
N LEU A 3 -14.76 9.65 -8.12
CA LEU A 3 -14.61 10.88 -7.33
C LEU A 3 -15.06 10.76 -5.86
N SER A 4 -15.93 9.81 -5.53
CA SER A 4 -16.37 9.55 -4.17
C SER A 4 -15.58 8.41 -3.49
N SER A 5 -14.77 7.68 -4.22
CA SER A 5 -14.00 6.54 -3.70
C SER A 5 -12.89 7.00 -2.75
N LYS A 6 -12.67 6.20 -1.72
CA LYS A 6 -11.62 6.41 -0.71
C LYS A 6 -10.70 5.21 -0.71
N VAL A 7 -9.46 5.39 -1.11
CA VAL A 7 -8.45 4.33 -1.22
C VAL A 7 -7.34 4.56 -0.22
N LEU A 8 -7.00 3.54 0.56
CA LEU A 8 -5.82 3.52 1.42
C LEU A 8 -4.71 2.73 0.73
N ILE A 9 -3.55 3.31 0.59
CA ILE A 9 -2.33 2.66 0.07
C ILE A 9 -1.39 2.43 1.26
N VAL A 10 -1.04 1.18 1.50
CA VAL A 10 -0.10 0.78 2.54
C VAL A 10 1.24 0.44 1.88
N GLY A 11 2.25 1.23 2.20
CA GLY A 11 3.53 1.25 1.50
C GLY A 11 3.49 2.11 0.24
N VAL A 12 4.37 3.11 0.14
CA VAL A 12 4.50 3.96 -1.06
C VAL A 12 5.91 3.83 -1.65
N GLY A 13 6.37 2.58 -1.69
CA GLY A 13 7.62 2.14 -2.34
C GLY A 13 7.45 1.86 -3.83
N GLY A 14 8.10 0.80 -4.33
CA GLY A 14 8.12 0.43 -5.75
C GLY A 14 6.74 0.13 -6.34
N LEU A 15 5.89 -0.60 -5.60
CA LEU A 15 4.52 -0.90 -6.03
C LEU A 15 3.55 0.25 -5.72
N GLY A 16 3.66 0.86 -4.53
CA GLY A 16 2.73 1.89 -4.09
C GLY A 16 2.90 3.24 -4.79
N SER A 17 4.10 3.58 -5.26
CA SER A 17 4.36 4.83 -5.99
C SER A 17 3.53 4.94 -7.27
N PRO A 18 3.62 3.99 -8.23
CA PRO A 18 2.80 4.03 -9.44
C PRO A 18 1.30 3.93 -9.14
N VAL A 19 0.90 3.13 -8.14
CA VAL A 19 -0.51 3.06 -7.72
C VAL A 19 -1.03 4.42 -7.28
N ALA A 20 -0.30 5.13 -6.41
CA ALA A 20 -0.69 6.45 -5.93
C ALA A 20 -0.79 7.47 -7.07
N GLU A 21 0.16 7.44 -8.00
CA GLU A 21 0.16 8.29 -9.18
C GLU A 21 -1.05 8.03 -10.08
N PHE A 22 -1.29 6.79 -10.49
CA PHE A 22 -2.36 6.47 -11.44
C PHE A 22 -3.75 6.63 -10.83
N LEU A 23 -3.95 6.31 -9.55
CA LEU A 23 -5.21 6.58 -8.87
C LEU A 23 -5.53 8.09 -8.78
N SER A 24 -4.50 8.92 -8.59
CA SER A 24 -4.64 10.37 -8.62
C SER A 24 -5.03 10.87 -10.02
N ARG A 25 -4.38 10.38 -11.08
CA ARG A 25 -4.71 10.68 -12.48
C ARG A 25 -6.12 10.25 -12.85
N ALA A 26 -6.55 9.08 -12.36
CA ALA A 26 -7.90 8.57 -12.56
C ALA A 26 -8.99 9.38 -11.80
N GLY A 27 -8.61 10.31 -10.93
CA GLY A 27 -9.53 11.17 -10.21
C GLY A 27 -10.16 10.54 -8.97
N VAL A 28 -9.45 9.63 -8.28
CA VAL A 28 -9.89 9.11 -6.99
C VAL A 28 -10.02 10.25 -5.99
N GLY A 29 -11.20 10.37 -5.35
CA GLY A 29 -11.51 11.51 -4.51
C GLY A 29 -10.70 11.62 -3.23
N THR A 30 -10.36 10.49 -2.59
CA THR A 30 -9.52 10.46 -1.39
C THR A 30 -8.49 9.35 -1.47
N ILE A 31 -7.23 9.70 -1.29
CA ILE A 31 -6.10 8.76 -1.18
C ILE A 31 -5.49 8.91 0.21
N GLY A 32 -5.49 7.83 0.98
CA GLY A 32 -4.69 7.68 2.20
C GLY A 32 -3.38 7.00 1.89
N ILE A 33 -2.30 7.41 2.54
CA ILE A 33 -0.97 6.81 2.36
C ILE A 33 -0.39 6.51 3.73
N VAL A 34 0.00 5.27 3.95
CA VAL A 34 0.70 4.82 5.17
C VAL A 34 2.10 4.38 4.80
N ASP A 35 3.10 5.00 5.39
CA ASP A 35 4.51 4.62 5.23
C ASP A 35 5.33 5.36 6.30
N ASP A 36 6.32 4.73 6.92
CA ASP A 36 7.18 5.35 7.94
C ASP A 36 8.58 5.72 7.43
N ASP A 37 8.90 5.33 6.20
CA ASP A 37 10.22 5.49 5.62
C ASP A 37 10.53 6.91 5.14
N LYS A 38 11.83 7.08 4.88
CA LYS A 38 12.39 8.21 4.14
C LYS A 38 12.83 7.76 2.74
N VAL A 39 12.87 8.73 1.83
CA VAL A 39 13.43 8.51 0.49
C VAL A 39 14.92 8.23 0.60
N SER A 40 15.41 7.19 -0.07
CA SER A 40 16.83 6.85 -0.15
C SER A 40 17.27 6.70 -1.60
N LEU A 41 18.56 6.93 -1.86
CA LEU A 41 19.15 6.81 -3.20
C LEU A 41 18.92 5.41 -3.79
N SER A 42 19.10 4.36 -2.99
CA SER A 42 18.91 2.97 -3.38
C SER A 42 17.50 2.60 -3.84
N ASN A 43 16.52 3.48 -3.62
CA ASN A 43 15.13 3.23 -3.99
C ASN A 43 14.71 3.93 -5.28
N LEU A 44 15.44 4.94 -5.75
CA LEU A 44 15.00 5.84 -6.84
C LEU A 44 14.78 5.12 -8.17
N HIS A 45 15.53 4.05 -8.44
CA HIS A 45 15.41 3.29 -9.69
C HIS A 45 14.04 2.62 -9.90
N ARG A 46 13.25 2.42 -8.81
CA ARG A 46 11.94 1.76 -8.87
C ARG A 46 10.78 2.53 -8.22
N GLN A 47 11.04 3.63 -7.53
CA GLN A 47 10.02 4.42 -6.82
C GLN A 47 9.74 5.73 -7.58
N SER A 48 8.87 5.66 -8.58
CA SER A 48 8.61 6.72 -9.57
C SER A 48 8.16 8.08 -9.01
N LEU A 49 7.65 8.11 -7.78
CA LEU A 49 7.22 9.37 -7.14
C LEU A 49 8.38 10.22 -6.63
N TYR A 50 9.60 9.68 -6.53
CA TYR A 50 10.72 10.36 -5.87
C TYR A 50 11.85 10.64 -6.85
N ASN A 51 12.64 11.65 -6.50
CA ASN A 51 13.86 12.03 -7.21
C ASN A 51 14.99 12.35 -6.20
N GLU A 52 16.18 12.65 -6.69
CA GLU A 52 17.36 12.89 -5.86
C GLU A 52 17.16 14.04 -4.85
N SER A 53 16.44 15.10 -5.21
CA SER A 53 16.18 16.22 -4.29
C SER A 53 15.25 15.87 -3.11
N ASP A 54 14.59 14.71 -3.17
CA ASP A 54 13.68 14.22 -2.13
C ASP A 54 14.42 13.35 -1.09
N ILE A 55 15.68 12.97 -1.33
CA ILE A 55 16.46 12.08 -0.43
C ILE A 55 16.48 12.59 1.00
N GLY A 56 16.25 11.68 1.96
CA GLY A 56 16.18 11.97 3.40
C GLY A 56 14.84 12.51 3.88
N GLN A 57 13.94 12.89 2.96
CA GLN A 57 12.60 13.37 3.32
C GLN A 57 11.62 12.19 3.51
N SER A 58 10.53 12.44 4.23
CA SER A 58 9.48 11.43 4.48
C SER A 58 8.76 11.06 3.18
N LYS A 59 8.70 9.76 2.85
CA LYS A 59 8.00 9.25 1.66
C LYS A 59 6.56 9.75 1.57
N VAL A 60 5.79 9.65 2.65
CA VAL A 60 4.37 10.08 2.66
C VAL A 60 4.21 11.59 2.45
N LYS A 61 5.16 12.42 2.92
CA LYS A 61 5.12 13.86 2.70
C LYS A 61 5.31 14.18 1.23
N ILE A 62 6.37 13.64 0.62
CA ILE A 62 6.67 13.88 -0.79
C ILE A 62 5.57 13.30 -1.69
N ALA A 63 5.08 12.08 -1.40
CA ALA A 63 3.98 11.48 -2.15
C ALA A 63 2.74 12.40 -2.14
N LYS A 64 2.37 12.97 -0.99
CA LYS A 64 1.27 13.93 -0.89
C LYS A 64 1.48 15.15 -1.80
N GLU A 65 2.67 15.73 -1.81
CA GLU A 65 2.99 16.90 -2.63
C GLU A 65 2.91 16.56 -4.13
N LYS A 66 3.48 15.42 -4.55
CA LYS A 66 3.46 14.97 -5.94
C LYS A 66 2.03 14.68 -6.40
N ILE A 67 1.22 13.96 -5.61
CA ILE A 67 -0.17 13.67 -5.92
C ILE A 67 -0.97 14.98 -6.08
N LYS A 68 -0.76 15.95 -5.20
CA LYS A 68 -1.42 17.26 -5.30
C LYS A 68 -1.04 18.06 -6.56
N ARG A 69 0.18 17.89 -7.04
CA ARG A 69 0.60 18.48 -8.33
C ARG A 69 -0.05 17.78 -9.52
N ILE A 70 -0.27 16.44 -9.43
CA ILE A 70 -0.96 15.67 -10.48
C ILE A 70 -2.44 16.02 -10.51
N ASN A 71 -3.11 16.03 -9.36
CA ASN A 71 -4.53 16.33 -9.25
C ASN A 71 -4.84 17.06 -7.93
N HIS A 72 -5.05 18.35 -8.02
CA HIS A 72 -5.33 19.19 -6.86
C HIS A 72 -6.69 18.88 -6.19
N ASN A 73 -7.63 18.23 -6.89
CA ASN A 73 -8.94 17.87 -6.35
C ASN A 73 -8.88 16.62 -5.45
N THR A 74 -7.89 15.75 -5.63
CA THR A 74 -7.74 14.56 -4.78
C THR A 74 -7.39 14.97 -3.34
N LYS A 75 -8.18 14.52 -2.36
CA LYS A 75 -7.87 14.69 -0.94
C LYS A 75 -6.80 13.67 -0.54
N VAL A 76 -5.66 14.12 0.00
CA VAL A 76 -4.57 13.25 0.42
C VAL A 76 -4.41 13.30 1.93
N LYS A 77 -4.61 12.14 2.58
CA LYS A 77 -4.33 11.92 4.00
C LYS A 77 -3.05 11.10 4.13
N VAL A 78 -2.14 11.51 4.99
CA VAL A 78 -0.86 10.82 5.20
C VAL A 78 -0.71 10.36 6.64
N TYR A 79 -0.18 9.15 6.79
CA TYR A 79 0.07 8.51 8.07
C TYR A 79 1.54 8.07 8.10
N LYS A 80 2.39 8.88 8.73
CA LYS A 80 3.81 8.57 8.91
C LYS A 80 3.96 7.60 10.07
N THR A 81 3.66 6.35 9.82
CA THR A 81 3.69 5.30 10.85
C THR A 81 3.80 3.92 10.22
N ARG A 82 4.44 2.99 10.91
CA ARG A 82 4.37 1.56 10.60
C ARG A 82 3.04 1.01 11.09
N LEU A 83 2.36 0.21 10.24
CA LEU A 83 1.10 -0.40 10.61
C LEU A 83 1.25 -1.43 11.72
N ASN A 84 0.31 -1.38 12.65
CA ASN A 84 0.09 -2.38 13.69
C ASN A 84 -1.42 -2.51 13.96
N SER A 85 -1.80 -3.50 14.79
CA SER A 85 -3.21 -3.76 15.10
C SER A 85 -3.96 -2.57 15.71
N THR A 86 -3.25 -1.73 16.48
CA THR A 86 -3.86 -0.60 17.19
C THR A 86 -4.15 0.57 16.27
N ASN A 87 -3.15 0.98 15.45
CA ASN A 87 -3.32 2.14 14.56
C ASN A 87 -4.14 1.80 13.31
N PHE A 88 -4.01 0.60 12.76
CA PHE A 88 -4.73 0.20 11.55
C PHE A 88 -6.24 0.17 11.78
N LYS A 89 -6.71 -0.32 12.93
CA LYS A 89 -8.12 -0.29 13.30
C LYS A 89 -8.73 1.11 13.21
N LYS A 90 -7.96 2.14 13.56
CA LYS A 90 -8.43 3.55 13.51
C LYS A 90 -8.43 4.10 12.09
N ILE A 91 -7.48 3.67 11.25
CA ILE A 91 -7.29 4.19 9.89
C ILE A 91 -8.25 3.54 8.90
N ILE A 92 -8.41 2.21 8.94
CA ILE A 92 -9.10 1.43 7.90
C ILE A 92 -10.57 1.83 7.70
N ASN A 93 -11.23 2.30 8.75
CA ASN A 93 -12.66 2.64 8.69
C ASN A 93 -12.96 3.78 7.71
N ASP A 94 -12.02 4.68 7.50
CA ASP A 94 -12.19 5.84 6.63
C ASP A 94 -12.14 5.51 5.12
N TYR A 95 -11.82 4.23 4.76
CA TYR A 95 -11.55 3.83 3.40
C TYR A 95 -12.42 2.67 2.93
N ASP A 96 -12.73 2.66 1.62
CA ASP A 96 -13.53 1.63 0.96
C ASP A 96 -12.65 0.52 0.40
N TYR A 97 -11.52 0.91 -0.18
CA TYR A 97 -10.54 0.04 -0.83
C TYR A 97 -9.19 0.16 -0.14
N ILE A 98 -8.54 -0.97 0.07
CA ILE A 98 -7.21 -1.06 0.64
C ILE A 98 -6.28 -1.64 -0.43
N VAL A 99 -5.18 -0.94 -0.69
CA VAL A 99 -4.10 -1.44 -1.56
C VAL A 99 -2.90 -1.72 -0.67
N ASP A 100 -2.52 -2.98 -0.62
CA ASP A 100 -1.35 -3.45 0.08
C ASP A 100 -0.16 -3.53 -0.89
N SER A 101 0.79 -2.66 -0.69
CA SER A 101 2.06 -2.58 -1.41
C SER A 101 3.24 -2.78 -0.45
N SER A 102 2.99 -3.43 0.69
CA SER A 102 4.04 -3.74 1.67
C SER A 102 4.95 -4.86 1.16
N ASP A 103 6.16 -4.91 1.68
CA ASP A 103 7.25 -5.80 1.27
C ASP A 103 7.47 -6.99 2.23
N ASN A 104 6.57 -7.18 3.21
CA ASN A 104 6.72 -8.27 4.18
C ASN A 104 5.37 -8.95 4.50
N PHE A 105 5.41 -10.26 4.71
CA PHE A 105 4.22 -11.06 4.95
C PHE A 105 3.50 -10.72 6.24
N LYS A 106 4.22 -10.32 7.29
CA LYS A 106 3.61 -9.92 8.57
C LYS A 106 2.63 -8.76 8.38
N THR A 107 3.02 -7.75 7.61
CA THR A 107 2.14 -6.62 7.28
C THR A 107 1.02 -7.07 6.35
N LYS A 108 1.28 -7.92 5.35
CA LYS A 108 0.26 -8.44 4.43
C LYS A 108 -0.81 -9.22 5.16
N PHE A 109 -0.45 -10.12 6.08
CA PHE A 109 -1.41 -10.86 6.89
C PHE A 109 -2.20 -9.95 7.82
N LEU A 110 -1.56 -8.97 8.46
CA LEU A 110 -2.25 -7.97 9.27
C LEU A 110 -3.32 -7.23 8.45
N ILE A 111 -2.97 -6.77 7.25
CA ILE A 111 -3.91 -6.07 6.36
C ILE A 111 -5.05 -6.99 5.94
N ASN A 112 -4.74 -8.23 5.51
CA ASN A 112 -5.74 -9.23 5.14
C ASN A 112 -6.76 -9.45 6.27
N ASP A 113 -6.29 -9.71 7.49
CA ASP A 113 -7.14 -10.02 8.63
C ASP A 113 -8.06 -8.85 9.01
N PHE A 114 -7.54 -7.63 8.94
CA PHE A 114 -8.35 -6.45 9.18
C PHE A 114 -9.34 -6.19 8.03
N CYS A 115 -8.94 -6.38 6.77
CA CYS A 115 -9.86 -6.24 5.64
C CYS A 115 -10.99 -7.26 5.72
N LEU A 116 -10.69 -8.51 6.10
CA LEU A 116 -11.70 -9.54 6.34
C LEU A 116 -12.65 -9.14 7.50
N LYS A 117 -12.10 -8.67 8.62
CA LYS A 117 -12.88 -8.25 9.80
C LYS A 117 -13.78 -7.06 9.49
N PHE A 118 -13.29 -6.07 8.76
CA PHE A 118 -14.01 -4.83 8.44
C PHE A 118 -14.72 -4.86 7.08
N LYS A 119 -14.75 -6.02 6.41
CA LYS A 119 -15.39 -6.25 5.11
C LYS A 119 -14.97 -5.23 4.05
N LYS A 120 -13.65 -5.02 3.91
CA LYS A 120 -13.09 -4.10 2.93
C LYS A 120 -12.67 -4.82 1.66
N PHE A 121 -12.61 -4.11 0.55
CA PHE A 121 -11.93 -4.58 -0.65
C PHE A 121 -10.42 -4.47 -0.45
N LEU A 122 -9.70 -5.55 -0.73
CA LEU A 122 -8.25 -5.61 -0.67
C LEU A 122 -7.67 -5.95 -2.04
N VAL A 123 -6.71 -5.16 -2.48
CA VAL A 123 -5.79 -5.50 -3.56
C VAL A 123 -4.41 -5.60 -2.94
N THR A 124 -3.76 -6.75 -3.04
CA THR A 124 -2.39 -6.94 -2.53
C THR A 124 -1.46 -7.33 -3.66
N GLY A 125 -0.32 -6.68 -3.74
CA GLY A 125 0.76 -6.96 -4.67
C GLY A 125 2.01 -7.47 -3.95
N ALA A 126 2.72 -8.39 -4.57
CA ALA A 126 4.02 -8.87 -4.12
C ALA A 126 4.93 -9.12 -5.32
N ILE A 127 6.21 -8.83 -5.16
CA ILE A 127 7.26 -9.15 -6.14
C ILE A 127 8.34 -9.94 -5.39
N SER A 128 8.78 -11.03 -6.02
CA SER A 128 9.94 -11.81 -5.58
C SER A 128 10.74 -12.17 -6.82
N LYS A 129 11.99 -11.72 -6.89
CA LYS A 129 12.89 -11.92 -8.05
C LYS A 129 12.24 -11.48 -9.36
N PHE A 130 11.88 -12.42 -10.23
CA PHE A 130 11.26 -12.19 -11.54
C PHE A 130 9.76 -12.47 -11.55
N ASP A 131 9.17 -12.87 -10.41
CA ASP A 131 7.77 -13.20 -10.29
C ASP A 131 7.00 -12.11 -9.56
N GLY A 132 5.81 -11.80 -10.07
CA GLY A 132 4.88 -10.85 -9.44
C GLY A 132 3.50 -11.48 -9.24
N HIS A 133 2.91 -11.24 -8.09
CA HIS A 133 1.59 -11.71 -7.74
C HIS A 133 0.68 -10.54 -7.40
N ILE A 134 -0.53 -10.56 -7.93
CA ILE A 134 -1.60 -9.63 -7.57
C ILE A 134 -2.83 -10.43 -7.20
N PHE A 135 -3.35 -10.20 -6.00
CA PHE A 135 -4.61 -10.77 -5.54
C PHE A 135 -5.61 -9.67 -5.26
N THR A 136 -6.88 -9.96 -5.56
CA THR A 136 -8.01 -9.08 -5.26
C THR A 136 -9.02 -9.85 -4.42
N PHE A 137 -9.36 -9.30 -3.25
CA PHE A 137 -10.31 -9.91 -2.32
C PHE A 137 -11.49 -8.97 -2.06
N ASN A 138 -12.70 -9.53 -2.20
CA ASN A 138 -13.93 -8.87 -1.77
C ASN A 138 -14.45 -9.53 -0.51
N PHE A 139 -14.15 -8.96 0.63
CA PHE A 139 -14.54 -9.50 1.94
C PHE A 139 -15.98 -9.20 2.37
N GLU A 140 -16.78 -8.55 1.54
CA GLU A 140 -18.23 -8.52 1.71
C GLU A 140 -18.83 -9.92 1.55
N ASN A 141 -18.24 -10.74 0.67
CA ASN A 141 -18.62 -12.13 0.48
C ASN A 141 -17.74 -13.08 1.31
N LYS A 142 -18.25 -13.56 2.42
CA LYS A 142 -17.55 -14.45 3.35
C LYS A 142 -17.19 -15.85 2.81
N LYS A 143 -17.71 -16.24 1.63
CA LYS A 143 -17.44 -17.55 1.01
C LYS A 143 -16.20 -17.54 0.12
N LEU A 144 -15.63 -16.36 -0.14
CA LEU A 144 -14.44 -16.23 -0.97
C LEU A 144 -13.17 -16.48 -0.14
N PRO A 145 -12.10 -17.01 -0.77
CA PRO A 145 -10.83 -17.20 -0.10
C PRO A 145 -10.21 -15.87 0.33
N CYS A 146 -9.26 -15.93 1.24
CA CYS A 146 -8.43 -14.80 1.66
C CYS A 146 -6.93 -15.12 1.43
N LEU A 147 -6.05 -14.18 1.71
CA LEU A 147 -4.61 -14.36 1.51
C LEU A 147 -4.07 -15.59 2.26
N ARG A 148 -4.59 -15.87 3.47
CA ARG A 148 -4.20 -17.04 4.28
C ARG A 148 -4.64 -18.38 3.68
N CYS A 149 -5.53 -18.38 2.69
CA CYS A 149 -5.89 -19.59 1.95
C CYS A 149 -4.84 -19.96 0.88
N PHE A 150 -4.00 -19.00 0.50
CA PHE A 150 -2.94 -19.18 -0.50
C PHE A 150 -1.56 -19.35 0.13
N TYR A 151 -1.32 -18.69 1.28
CA TYR A 151 -0.02 -18.69 1.96
C TYR A 151 -0.21 -19.11 3.41
N GLN A 152 0.48 -20.18 3.82
CA GLN A 152 0.51 -20.61 5.22
C GLN A 152 1.64 -19.89 5.94
N GLU A 153 1.33 -19.26 7.07
CA GLU A 153 2.29 -18.47 7.85
C GLU A 153 3.50 -19.29 8.34
N SER A 154 3.28 -20.61 8.56
CA SER A 154 4.33 -21.56 8.96
C SER A 154 5.33 -21.91 7.86
N GLU A 155 5.00 -21.66 6.60
CA GLU A 155 5.82 -22.01 5.44
C GLU A 155 6.61 -20.81 4.89
N ILE A 156 6.38 -19.62 5.47
CA ILE A 156 6.97 -18.38 4.98
C ILE A 156 8.10 -17.97 5.91
N SER A 157 9.34 -18.06 5.43
CA SER A 157 10.46 -17.37 6.07
C SER A 157 10.38 -15.88 5.77
N ASP A 158 10.69 -15.04 6.75
CA ASP A 158 10.72 -13.57 6.59
C ASP A 158 11.71 -13.11 5.48
N ASP A 159 12.61 -13.98 5.04
CA ASP A 159 13.60 -13.73 3.99
C ASP A 159 13.02 -13.79 2.56
N LEU A 160 11.82 -14.35 2.36
CA LEU A 160 11.26 -14.60 1.02
C LEU A 160 10.78 -13.34 0.28
N LEU A 161 10.64 -12.19 0.94
CA LEU A 161 10.16 -10.96 0.31
C LEU A 161 11.01 -9.73 0.66
N ASN A 162 12.25 -9.89 1.05
CA ASN A 162 13.07 -8.72 1.37
C ASN A 162 13.66 -8.12 0.09
N CYS A 163 12.95 -7.14 -0.50
CA CYS A 163 13.39 -6.42 -1.70
C CYS A 163 14.76 -5.71 -1.54
N GLU A 164 15.26 -5.55 -0.32
CA GLU A 164 16.59 -4.97 -0.08
C GLU A 164 17.71 -5.99 -0.31
N THR A 165 17.42 -7.28 -0.19
CA THR A 165 18.43 -8.35 -0.38
C THR A 165 18.32 -9.06 -1.73
N GLU A 166 17.19 -8.98 -2.41
CA GLU A 166 16.92 -9.72 -3.65
C GLU A 166 16.52 -8.85 -4.86
N GLY A 167 16.43 -7.53 -4.68
CA GLY A 167 15.96 -6.58 -5.72
C GLY A 167 17.03 -5.93 -6.55
#